data_078f404c1e6f3c223db378568efd5b9a
#
_entry.id   078f404c1e6f3c223db378568efd5b9a
#
_cell.length_a   1.000
_cell.length_b   1.000
_cell.length_c   1.000
_cell.angle_alpha   90.00
_cell.angle_beta   90.00
_cell.angle_gamma   90.00
#
_symmetry.space_group_name_H-M   'P 1'
#
loop_
_entity.id
_entity.type
_entity.pdbx_description
1 polymer ?
#
loop_
_entity_poly.entity_id
_entity_poly.type
_entity_poly.pdbx_seq_one_letter_code
_entity_poly.pdbx_strand_id
1 'polypeptide(L)'
;MLKALLVIIMGIVLSSCASTTSKNTSTFKGSMPYVEGTPTHELLKDLPELDQPQISIAVYRFTDLTGQRKPSTKFSQLSTAVTQGSDVFVINALKSVSNGTWFQVVERNGLDNLVKERQLIRSTRDLYDGEQEIKQVLKPMLFAGLIIEGGIVGYDSNTQSGGQGARYFGIGLSEQYRVDQVTV
;
A
#
# COMPACT_ATOMS: atom_id res chain seq x y z
N MET A 1 36.60 -37.68 -39.36
CA MET A 1 36.11 -36.29 -39.26
C MET A 1 34.72 -36.24 -38.63
N LEU A 2 33.74 -37.02 -39.05
CA LEU A 2 32.36 -37.01 -38.48
C LEU A 2 32.28 -37.29 -36.99
N LYS A 3 33.06 -38.26 -36.43
CA LYS A 3 33.11 -38.59 -35.01
C LYS A 3 33.68 -37.43 -34.15
N ALA A 4 34.66 -36.71 -34.67
CA ALA A 4 35.22 -35.55 -33.99
C ALA A 4 34.24 -34.37 -33.92
N LEU A 5 33.48 -34.17 -34.98
CA LEU A 5 32.43 -33.15 -35.04
C LEU A 5 31.32 -33.43 -34.03
N LEU A 6 30.93 -34.69 -33.88
CA LEU A 6 29.87 -35.13 -32.98
C LEU A 6 30.27 -34.95 -31.50
N VAL A 7 31.54 -35.18 -31.16
CA VAL A 7 32.08 -34.93 -29.80
C VAL A 7 32.11 -33.45 -29.47
N ILE A 8 32.45 -32.59 -30.43
CA ILE A 8 32.46 -31.13 -30.24
C ILE A 8 31.04 -30.60 -30.01
N ILE A 9 30.07 -31.08 -30.78
CA ILE A 9 28.65 -30.67 -30.61
C ILE A 9 28.13 -31.11 -29.27
N MET A 10 28.45 -32.33 -28.83
CA MET A 10 28.05 -32.86 -27.52
C MET A 10 28.70 -32.09 -26.35
N GLY A 11 29.93 -31.60 -26.50
CA GLY A 11 30.60 -30.74 -25.52
C GLY A 11 29.95 -29.37 -25.38
N ILE A 12 29.45 -28.79 -26.45
CA ILE A 12 28.77 -27.49 -26.42
C ILE A 12 27.39 -27.58 -25.75
N VAL A 13 26.67 -28.69 -25.93
CA VAL A 13 25.37 -28.89 -25.31
C VAL A 13 25.49 -29.11 -23.78
N LEU A 14 26.59 -29.70 -23.30
CA LEU A 14 26.81 -29.92 -21.88
C LEU A 14 27.27 -28.68 -21.11
N SER A 15 27.81 -27.66 -21.78
CA SER A 15 28.20 -26.40 -21.14
C SER A 15 27.04 -25.42 -20.89
N SER A 16 25.85 -25.71 -21.39
CA SER A 16 24.65 -24.86 -21.27
C SER A 16 23.95 -24.91 -19.90
N CYS A 17 24.37 -25.77 -18.98
CA CYS A 17 23.78 -25.86 -17.64
C CYS A 17 24.69 -25.25 -16.55
N ALA A 18 25.41 -24.18 -16.85
CA ALA A 18 25.88 -23.30 -15.80
C ALA A 18 24.68 -22.49 -15.31
N SER A 19 23.88 -23.05 -14.40
CA SER A 19 23.03 -22.27 -13.55
C SER A 19 23.92 -21.28 -12.81
N THR A 20 23.96 -20.04 -13.33
CA THR A 20 24.42 -18.93 -12.53
C THR A 20 23.47 -18.85 -11.33
N THR A 21 23.83 -19.55 -10.27
CA THR A 21 23.34 -19.22 -8.95
C THR A 21 23.86 -17.81 -8.72
N SER A 22 23.08 -16.83 -9.16
CA SER A 22 23.21 -15.46 -8.72
C SER A 22 23.11 -15.57 -7.19
N LYS A 23 24.23 -15.55 -6.53
CA LYS A 23 24.30 -15.16 -5.14
C LYS A 23 23.88 -13.70 -5.11
N ASN A 24 22.56 -13.45 -5.26
CA ASN A 24 21.93 -12.28 -4.72
C ASN A 24 22.02 -12.40 -3.19
N THR A 25 23.24 -12.34 -2.67
CA THR A 25 23.45 -11.68 -1.42
C THR A 25 23.02 -10.24 -1.72
N SER A 26 21.73 -9.97 -1.62
CA SER A 26 21.24 -8.65 -1.38
C SER A 26 21.85 -8.28 -0.03
N THR A 27 23.08 -7.79 -0.09
CA THR A 27 23.62 -7.00 0.99
C THR A 27 22.61 -5.87 1.10
N PHE A 28 21.76 -5.96 2.10
CA PHE A 28 20.83 -4.89 2.44
C PHE A 28 21.72 -3.70 2.80
N LYS A 29 22.18 -3.00 1.78
CA LYS A 29 22.81 -1.70 1.95
C LYS A 29 21.68 -0.83 2.42
N GLY A 30 21.63 -0.56 3.71
CA GLY A 30 20.57 0.14 4.44
C GLY A 30 20.04 1.43 3.83
N SER A 31 19.63 1.38 2.56
CA SER A 31 18.79 2.39 1.99
C SER A 31 17.43 2.24 2.65
N MET A 32 16.97 3.27 3.33
CA MET A 32 15.62 3.33 3.86
C MET A 32 14.64 2.94 2.77
N PRO A 33 13.68 2.04 3.05
CA PRO A 33 12.62 1.77 2.11
C PRO A 33 11.90 3.09 1.79
N TYR A 34 11.72 3.39 0.54
CA TYR A 34 10.96 4.55 0.09
C TYR A 34 9.70 4.07 -0.64
N VAL A 35 8.64 4.83 -0.51
CA VAL A 35 7.43 4.63 -1.30
C VAL A 35 7.57 5.48 -2.55
N GLU A 36 7.56 4.84 -3.71
CA GLU A 36 7.57 5.57 -4.98
C GLU A 36 6.28 6.39 -5.10
N GLY A 37 6.43 7.70 -5.30
CA GLY A 37 5.30 8.59 -5.45
C GLY A 37 4.58 8.36 -6.78
N THR A 38 3.25 8.35 -6.75
CA THR A 38 2.47 8.41 -7.99
C THR A 38 2.51 9.82 -8.56
N PRO A 39 2.24 10.01 -9.88
CA PRO A 39 2.13 11.35 -10.46
C PRO A 39 1.16 12.27 -9.70
N THR A 40 0.05 11.74 -9.22
CA THR A 40 -0.93 12.47 -8.40
C THR A 40 -0.34 12.89 -7.06
N HIS A 41 0.51 12.06 -6.45
CA HIS A 41 1.17 12.40 -5.19
C HIS A 41 2.11 13.60 -5.36
N GLU A 42 2.87 13.66 -6.43
CA GLU A 42 3.73 14.81 -6.73
C GLU A 42 2.91 16.09 -6.98
N LEU A 43 1.80 15.99 -7.72
CA LEU A 43 0.88 17.10 -7.92
C LEU A 43 0.30 17.65 -6.60
N LEU A 44 0.02 16.78 -5.62
CA LEU A 44 -0.45 17.20 -4.30
C LEU A 44 0.63 17.97 -3.52
N LYS A 45 1.89 17.59 -3.65
CA LYS A 45 3.01 18.29 -3.01
C LYS A 45 3.24 19.68 -3.59
N ASP A 46 3.05 19.83 -4.89
CA ASP A 46 3.28 21.08 -5.63
C ASP A 46 2.19 22.13 -5.40
N LEU A 47 1.15 21.81 -4.63
CA LEU A 47 0.12 22.79 -4.29
C LEU A 47 0.73 23.93 -3.43
N PRO A 48 0.26 25.18 -3.62
CA PRO A 48 0.74 26.30 -2.83
C PRO A 48 0.47 26.10 -1.34
N GLU A 49 1.29 26.67 -0.50
CA GLU A 49 1.09 26.65 0.95
C GLU A 49 -0.21 27.34 1.34
N LEU A 50 -0.84 26.86 2.39
CA LEU A 50 -2.05 27.48 2.93
C LEU A 50 -1.63 28.72 3.78
N ASP A 51 -2.15 29.87 3.43
CA ASP A 51 -1.90 31.13 4.16
C ASP A 51 -2.81 31.26 5.41
N GLN A 52 -3.06 30.15 6.07
CA GLN A 52 -3.91 30.03 7.26
C GLN A 52 -3.43 28.86 8.13
N PRO A 53 -3.87 28.77 9.40
CA PRO A 53 -3.58 27.60 10.24
C PRO A 53 -4.10 26.31 9.60
N GLN A 54 -3.37 25.22 9.82
CA GLN A 54 -3.76 23.90 9.32
C GLN A 54 -5.21 23.53 9.68
N ILE A 55 -5.89 22.93 8.75
CA ILE A 55 -7.26 22.47 8.93
C ILE A 55 -7.21 21.08 9.58
N SER A 56 -7.80 20.95 10.76
CA SER A 56 -7.92 19.65 11.42
C SER A 56 -8.99 18.81 10.75
N ILE A 57 -8.58 17.65 10.21
CA ILE A 57 -9.44 16.75 9.46
C ILE A 57 -9.39 15.34 10.05
N ALA A 58 -10.53 14.75 10.34
CA ALA A 58 -10.64 13.37 10.81
C ALA A 58 -10.94 12.44 9.65
N VAL A 59 -10.14 11.38 9.54
CA VAL A 59 -10.38 10.30 8.58
C VAL A 59 -10.92 9.09 9.33
N TYR A 60 -12.13 8.68 8.96
CA TYR A 60 -12.78 7.49 9.43
C TYR A 60 -12.53 6.33 8.47
N ARG A 61 -13.23 5.22 8.70
CA ARG A 61 -13.03 4.00 7.92
C ARG A 61 -13.49 4.15 6.47
N PHE A 62 -12.67 3.65 5.57
CA PHE A 62 -13.01 3.45 4.16
C PHE A 62 -13.10 1.94 3.90
N THR A 63 -14.31 1.43 3.73
CA THR A 63 -14.56 0.00 3.56
C THR A 63 -14.70 -0.39 2.10
N ASP A 64 -14.35 -1.63 1.80
CA ASP A 64 -14.66 -2.24 0.50
C ASP A 64 -16.13 -2.68 0.48
N LEU A 65 -16.95 -1.98 -0.28
CA LEU A 65 -18.38 -2.25 -0.49
C LEU A 65 -18.64 -3.03 -1.79
N THR A 66 -17.60 -3.32 -2.57
CA THR A 66 -17.74 -4.01 -3.86
C THR A 66 -18.02 -5.50 -3.70
N GLY A 67 -17.52 -6.10 -2.63
CA GLY A 67 -17.58 -7.55 -2.41
C GLY A 67 -16.78 -8.38 -3.42
N GLN A 68 -16.00 -7.76 -4.29
CA GLN A 68 -15.29 -8.42 -5.37
C GLN A 68 -14.08 -9.20 -4.87
N ARG A 69 -13.86 -10.37 -5.49
CA ARG A 69 -12.72 -11.25 -5.21
C ARG A 69 -11.77 -11.27 -6.39
N LYS A 70 -10.49 -11.50 -6.12
CA LYS A 70 -9.49 -11.65 -7.19
C LYS A 70 -9.87 -12.81 -8.10
N PRO A 71 -9.94 -12.60 -9.42
CA PRO A 71 -10.25 -13.67 -10.33
C PRO A 71 -9.16 -14.75 -10.30
N SER A 72 -9.57 -16.00 -10.22
CA SER A 72 -8.68 -17.15 -10.30
C SER A 72 -9.36 -18.27 -11.09
N THR A 73 -8.62 -18.88 -11.99
CA THR A 73 -9.08 -20.03 -12.76
C THR A 73 -8.69 -21.38 -12.13
N LYS A 74 -7.79 -21.36 -11.15
CA LYS A 74 -7.17 -22.59 -10.59
C LYS A 74 -7.52 -22.83 -9.12
N PHE A 75 -7.83 -21.79 -8.34
CA PHE A 75 -8.03 -21.90 -6.90
C PHE A 75 -9.24 -21.10 -6.44
N SER A 76 -9.72 -21.39 -5.24
CA SER A 76 -10.77 -20.61 -4.60
C SER A 76 -10.36 -19.14 -4.46
N GLN A 77 -11.31 -18.24 -4.77
CA GLN A 77 -11.11 -16.79 -4.71
C GLN A 77 -11.27 -16.31 -3.26
N LEU A 78 -10.19 -16.35 -2.50
CA LEU A 78 -10.22 -16.02 -1.07
C LEU A 78 -9.87 -14.56 -0.80
N SER A 79 -9.03 -13.96 -1.64
CA SER A 79 -8.60 -12.56 -1.46
C SER A 79 -9.57 -11.59 -2.11
N THR A 80 -9.76 -10.43 -1.48
CA THR A 80 -10.49 -9.29 -2.05
C THR A 80 -9.76 -8.75 -3.28
N ALA A 81 -10.51 -8.22 -4.25
CA ALA A 81 -9.94 -7.66 -5.47
C ALA A 81 -9.31 -6.28 -5.19
N VAL A 82 -9.95 -5.49 -4.33
CA VAL A 82 -9.48 -4.16 -3.95
C VAL A 82 -8.70 -4.20 -2.65
N THR A 83 -7.80 -3.23 -2.50
CA THR A 83 -6.98 -3.08 -1.30
C THR A 83 -7.86 -2.77 -0.10
N GLN A 84 -7.62 -3.48 0.99
CA GLN A 84 -8.25 -3.21 2.28
C GLN A 84 -7.47 -2.10 3.00
N GLY A 85 -8.13 -1.32 3.84
CA GLY A 85 -7.49 -0.19 4.54
C GLY A 85 -7.22 1.01 3.62
N SER A 86 -8.14 1.33 2.73
CA SER A 86 -8.05 2.48 1.82
C SER A 86 -8.01 3.84 2.55
N ASP A 87 -8.44 3.91 3.80
CA ASP A 87 -8.25 5.04 4.71
C ASP A 87 -6.78 5.46 4.82
N VAL A 88 -5.83 4.52 4.81
CA VAL A 88 -4.39 4.82 4.86
C VAL A 88 -3.94 5.62 3.63
N PHE A 89 -4.47 5.32 2.45
CA PHE A 89 -4.16 6.09 1.23
C PHE A 89 -4.72 7.51 1.30
N VAL A 90 -5.94 7.67 1.82
CA VAL A 90 -6.54 9.00 2.03
C VAL A 90 -5.71 9.82 3.01
N ILE A 91 -5.33 9.22 4.14
CA ILE A 91 -4.45 9.86 5.14
C ILE A 91 -3.12 10.29 4.51
N ASN A 92 -2.50 9.41 3.72
CA ASN A 92 -1.24 9.71 3.06
C ASN A 92 -1.39 10.85 2.04
N ALA A 93 -2.45 10.84 1.24
CA ALA A 93 -2.75 11.90 0.29
C ALA A 93 -2.92 13.26 0.99
N LEU A 94 -3.73 13.31 2.06
CA LEU A 94 -3.94 14.54 2.83
C LEU A 94 -2.65 15.07 3.46
N LYS A 95 -1.80 14.19 4.00
CA LYS A 95 -0.50 14.55 4.55
C LYS A 95 0.50 15.02 3.50
N SER A 96 0.28 14.70 2.24
CA SER A 96 1.17 15.10 1.14
C SER A 96 0.84 16.48 0.55
N VAL A 97 -0.36 16.98 0.80
CA VAL A 97 -0.80 18.28 0.26
C VAL A 97 0.15 19.37 0.72
N SER A 98 0.80 20.02 -0.28
CA SER A 98 1.77 21.09 -0.04
C SER A 98 2.80 20.74 1.04
N ASN A 99 3.38 19.54 0.92
CA ASN A 99 4.35 19.01 1.89
C ASN A 99 3.85 18.98 3.35
N GLY A 100 2.54 18.82 3.55
CA GLY A 100 1.92 18.67 4.86
C GLY A 100 1.53 19.98 5.55
N THR A 101 1.48 21.08 4.82
CA THR A 101 1.14 22.39 5.41
C THR A 101 -0.36 22.63 5.56
N TRP A 102 -1.21 21.93 4.79
CA TRP A 102 -2.66 22.19 4.76
C TRP A 102 -3.44 21.52 5.89
N PHE A 103 -3.16 20.23 6.16
CA PHE A 103 -4.01 19.43 7.02
C PHE A 103 -3.28 18.90 8.24
N GLN A 104 -3.92 19.03 9.40
CA GLN A 104 -3.63 18.23 10.57
C GLN A 104 -4.53 17.01 10.57
N VAL A 105 -4.02 15.89 10.04
CA VAL A 105 -4.82 14.69 9.86
C VAL A 105 -4.92 13.91 11.16
N VAL A 106 -6.15 13.60 11.56
CA VAL A 106 -6.48 12.81 12.74
C VAL A 106 -7.11 11.50 12.28
N GLU A 107 -6.43 10.39 12.53
CA GLU A 107 -6.97 9.07 12.27
C GLU A 107 -8.04 8.72 13.30
N ARG A 108 -9.19 8.21 12.84
CA ARG A 108 -10.33 7.83 13.68
C ARG A 108 -10.78 6.37 13.49
N ASN A 109 -10.08 5.60 12.66
CA ASN A 109 -10.39 4.19 12.45
C ASN A 109 -10.29 3.38 13.77
N GLY A 110 -9.33 3.73 14.63
CA GLY A 110 -9.12 3.10 15.94
C GLY A 110 -9.74 3.86 17.13
N LEU A 111 -10.71 4.75 16.91
CA LEU A 111 -11.24 5.62 17.97
C LEU A 111 -11.78 4.87 19.18
N ASP A 112 -12.51 3.77 18.96
CA ASP A 112 -13.08 2.96 20.06
C ASP A 112 -12.00 2.36 20.95
N ASN A 113 -10.90 1.89 20.37
CA ASN A 113 -9.77 1.36 21.12
C ASN A 113 -9.05 2.47 21.90
N LEU A 114 -8.88 3.63 21.27
CA LEU A 114 -8.28 4.78 21.93
C LEU A 114 -9.12 5.25 23.13
N VAL A 115 -10.44 5.27 23.02
CA VAL A 115 -11.34 5.62 24.13
C VAL A 115 -11.22 4.62 25.27
N LYS A 116 -11.23 3.31 24.95
CA LYS A 116 -11.03 2.25 25.96
C LYS A 116 -9.69 2.38 26.66
N GLU A 117 -8.62 2.63 25.93
CA GLU A 117 -7.29 2.80 26.49
C GLU A 117 -7.23 4.02 27.42
N ARG A 118 -7.85 5.13 27.03
CA ARG A 118 -7.95 6.33 27.91
C ARG A 118 -8.76 6.07 29.17
N GLN A 119 -9.81 5.25 29.09
CA GLN A 119 -10.58 4.82 30.29
C GLN A 119 -9.72 3.94 31.19
N LEU A 120 -8.98 2.99 30.63
CA LEU A 120 -8.06 2.13 31.38
C LEU A 120 -7.00 2.95 32.12
N ILE A 121 -6.37 3.91 31.43
CA ILE A 121 -5.37 4.79 32.05
C ILE A 121 -5.98 5.57 33.22
N ARG A 122 -7.20 6.11 33.07
CA ARG A 122 -7.88 6.85 34.14
C ARG A 122 -8.15 5.94 35.35
N SER A 123 -8.76 4.79 35.11
CA SER A 123 -9.10 3.85 36.20
C SER A 123 -7.85 3.33 36.92
N THR A 124 -6.78 3.07 36.18
CA THR A 124 -5.50 2.63 36.78
C THR A 124 -4.90 3.73 37.65
N ARG A 125 -4.88 4.97 37.18
CA ARG A 125 -4.37 6.10 37.95
C ARG A 125 -5.20 6.36 39.20
N ASP A 126 -6.52 6.30 39.10
CA ASP A 126 -7.41 6.48 40.23
C ASP A 126 -7.20 5.41 41.34
N LEU A 127 -6.74 4.20 40.94
CA LEU A 127 -6.46 3.10 41.86
C LEU A 127 -5.05 3.15 42.49
N TYR A 128 -4.04 3.61 41.74
CA TYR A 128 -2.64 3.43 42.11
C TYR A 128 -1.89 4.74 42.41
N ASP A 129 -2.31 5.88 41.87
CA ASP A 129 -1.57 7.15 42.06
C ASP A 129 -1.85 7.83 43.39
N GLY A 130 -2.79 7.32 44.19
CA GLY A 130 -3.11 7.85 45.55
C GLY A 130 -3.42 9.34 45.53
N GLU A 131 -3.26 10.00 46.71
CA GLU A 131 -3.44 11.45 46.91
C GLU A 131 -2.23 12.29 46.46
N GLN A 132 -1.50 11.87 45.44
CA GLN A 132 -0.41 12.70 44.92
C GLN A 132 -0.97 13.99 44.26
N GLU A 133 -0.44 15.12 44.71
CA GLU A 133 -0.93 16.47 44.35
C GLU A 133 -0.82 16.80 42.84
N ILE A 134 -0.13 16.00 42.03
CA ILE A 134 0.03 16.21 40.61
C ILE A 134 -0.64 15.08 39.86
N LYS A 135 -1.95 15.11 39.73
CA LYS A 135 -2.67 14.26 38.76
C LYS A 135 -2.25 14.68 37.36
N GLN A 136 -1.43 13.87 36.68
CA GLN A 136 -1.17 14.04 35.27
C GLN A 136 -2.46 13.87 34.47
N VAL A 137 -3.10 14.97 34.14
CA VAL A 137 -4.32 14.94 33.34
C VAL A 137 -3.97 14.53 31.92
N LEU A 138 -4.70 13.52 31.39
CA LEU A 138 -4.59 13.18 29.99
C LEU A 138 -4.93 14.39 29.11
N LYS A 139 -4.04 14.71 28.19
CA LYS A 139 -4.30 15.81 27.23
C LYS A 139 -5.62 15.52 26.48
N PRO A 140 -6.40 16.56 26.16
CA PRO A 140 -7.59 16.40 25.35
C PRO A 140 -7.24 15.83 24.00
N MET A 141 -8.18 15.11 23.40
CA MET A 141 -8.03 14.67 22.01
C MET A 141 -8.22 15.86 21.07
N LEU A 142 -7.51 15.82 19.95
CA LEU A 142 -7.72 16.82 18.91
C LEU A 142 -9.13 16.67 18.33
N PHE A 143 -9.83 17.78 18.20
CA PHE A 143 -11.09 17.85 17.48
C PHE A 143 -10.82 18.14 16.02
N ALA A 144 -11.59 17.52 15.13
CA ALA A 144 -11.53 17.78 13.71
C ALA A 144 -12.67 18.71 13.31
N GLY A 145 -12.35 19.73 12.52
CA GLY A 145 -13.37 20.61 11.93
C GLY A 145 -14.06 19.98 10.72
N LEU A 146 -13.38 19.02 10.08
CA LEU A 146 -13.89 18.27 8.94
C LEU A 146 -13.79 16.76 9.21
N ILE A 147 -14.73 16.03 8.64
CA ILE A 147 -14.79 14.56 8.72
C ILE A 147 -14.81 14.01 7.30
N ILE A 148 -13.96 13.01 7.05
CA ILE A 148 -13.98 12.23 5.82
C ILE A 148 -14.27 10.77 6.20
N GLU A 149 -15.28 10.21 5.59
CA GLU A 149 -15.59 8.79 5.60
C GLU A 149 -16.10 8.37 4.21
N GLY A 150 -15.93 7.11 3.85
CA GLY A 150 -16.34 6.63 2.55
C GLY A 150 -16.09 5.14 2.34
N GLY A 151 -16.09 4.74 1.08
CA GLY A 151 -15.84 3.35 0.72
C GLY A 151 -15.58 3.17 -0.76
N ILE A 152 -15.03 2.03 -1.11
CA ILE A 152 -14.85 1.63 -2.50
C ILE A 152 -16.17 1.00 -2.96
N VAL A 153 -16.83 1.62 -3.93
CA VAL A 153 -18.19 1.24 -4.38
C VAL A 153 -18.18 0.51 -5.72
N GLY A 154 -17.13 0.62 -6.50
CA GLY A 154 -17.01 -0.04 -7.80
C GLY A 154 -15.62 -0.63 -8.02
N TYR A 155 -15.59 -1.79 -8.65
CA TYR A 155 -14.38 -2.42 -9.16
C TYR A 155 -14.70 -3.09 -10.48
N ASP A 156 -14.23 -2.49 -11.55
CA ASP A 156 -14.37 -2.99 -12.91
C ASP A 156 -13.05 -3.60 -13.35
N SER A 157 -13.06 -4.91 -13.57
CA SER A 157 -11.87 -5.63 -13.99
C SER A 157 -11.82 -5.75 -15.52
N ASN A 158 -10.59 -5.67 -16.06
CA ASN A 158 -10.34 -5.88 -17.48
C ASN A 158 -11.08 -4.87 -18.38
N THR A 159 -11.13 -3.61 -17.95
CA THR A 159 -11.73 -2.52 -18.74
C THR A 159 -10.98 -2.29 -20.04
N GLN A 160 -9.69 -2.57 -20.04
CA GLN A 160 -8.82 -2.61 -21.22
C GLN A 160 -7.85 -3.77 -21.09
N SER A 161 -7.68 -4.50 -22.18
CA SER A 161 -6.66 -5.55 -22.26
C SER A 161 -5.94 -5.48 -23.59
N GLY A 162 -4.69 -5.86 -23.59
CA GLY A 162 -3.89 -5.95 -24.79
C GLY A 162 -2.68 -6.84 -24.55
N GLY A 163 -1.98 -7.13 -25.62
CA GLY A 163 -0.77 -7.94 -25.54
C GLY A 163 -0.04 -7.96 -26.85
N GLN A 164 1.24 -8.23 -26.77
CA GLN A 164 2.12 -8.47 -27.91
C GLN A 164 2.78 -9.83 -27.74
N GLY A 165 2.90 -10.57 -28.82
CA GLY A 165 3.56 -11.85 -28.78
C GLY A 165 4.16 -12.19 -30.14
N ALA A 166 5.35 -12.75 -30.11
CA ALA A 166 6.00 -13.33 -31.31
C ALA A 166 6.37 -14.77 -31.01
N ARG A 167 6.04 -15.67 -31.92
CA ARG A 167 6.37 -17.09 -31.80
C ARG A 167 7.09 -17.54 -33.09
N TYR A 168 8.22 -18.20 -32.89
CA TYR A 168 9.00 -18.78 -33.96
C TYR A 168 9.47 -20.17 -33.57
N PHE A 169 9.18 -21.17 -34.38
CA PHE A 169 9.47 -22.60 -34.10
C PHE A 169 9.03 -23.11 -32.71
N GLY A 170 7.88 -22.64 -32.22
CA GLY A 170 7.37 -23.10 -30.92
C GLY A 170 7.95 -22.35 -29.71
N ILE A 171 8.95 -21.49 -29.89
CA ILE A 171 9.51 -20.62 -28.87
C ILE A 171 8.97 -19.21 -29.13
N GLY A 172 8.41 -18.59 -28.10
CA GLY A 172 7.86 -17.24 -28.21
C GLY A 172 7.84 -16.51 -26.89
N LEU A 173 7.90 -15.20 -26.98
CA LEU A 173 7.68 -14.27 -25.88
C LEU A 173 6.30 -13.64 -26.08
N SER A 174 5.55 -13.53 -25.01
CA SER A 174 4.27 -12.80 -25.01
C SER A 174 4.18 -11.94 -23.76
N GLU A 175 3.71 -10.74 -23.95
CA GLU A 175 3.39 -9.79 -22.90
C GLU A 175 1.90 -9.49 -22.97
N GLN A 176 1.24 -9.49 -21.81
CA GLN A 176 -0.18 -9.13 -21.69
C GLN A 176 -0.33 -8.11 -20.58
N TYR A 177 -1.18 -7.12 -20.80
CA TYR A 177 -1.57 -6.17 -19.78
C TYR A 177 -3.08 -6.15 -19.61
N ARG A 178 -3.50 -5.78 -18.43
CA ARG A 178 -4.90 -5.60 -18.05
C ARG A 178 -5.03 -4.33 -17.21
N VAL A 179 -6.05 -3.55 -17.50
CA VAL A 179 -6.40 -2.34 -16.75
C VAL A 179 -7.66 -2.63 -15.95
N ASP A 180 -7.57 -2.41 -14.66
CA ASP A 180 -8.70 -2.49 -13.74
C ASP A 180 -9.01 -1.08 -13.23
N GLN A 181 -10.28 -0.79 -12.96
CA GLN A 181 -10.75 0.51 -12.48
C GLN A 181 -11.41 0.37 -11.11
N VAL A 182 -11.05 1.27 -10.20
CA VAL A 182 -11.65 1.37 -8.86
C VAL A 182 -12.40 2.69 -8.75
N THR A 183 -13.61 2.64 -8.22
CA THR A 183 -14.45 3.82 -7.93
C THR A 183 -14.65 3.96 -6.42
N VAL A 184 -14.43 5.15 -5.91
CA VAL A 184 -14.53 5.52 -4.49
C VAL A 184 -15.68 6.48 -4.27
#